data_fd1579dd2a1a0ac7084f69889102cc93
#
_entry.id   fd1579dd2a1a0ac7084f69889102cc93
#
_cell.length_a   1.000
_cell.length_b   1.000
_cell.length_c   1.000
_cell.angle_alpha   90.00
_cell.angle_beta   90.00
_cell.angle_gamma   90.00
#
_symmetry.space_group_name_H-M   'P 1'
#
loop_
_entity.id
_entity.type
_entity.pdbx_description
1 polymer ?
#
loop_
_entity_poly.entity_id
_entity_poly.type
_entity_poly.pdbx_seq_one_letter_code
_entity_poly.pdbx_strand_id
1 'polypeptide(L)'
;DYGVKERFSNKTAIAPTASISIICGGSSPGVEPIATNSFNQKTLSGSFNVRNPQLRQVLAKKGKDTEDVWSSITTQNGSVQHLDFLDESEKSIFKTAFEIDQRYVIELAGDRTSYVCQAQSLNIFLKPDIHKRDLHNIHFSAWKKGIKSLYYLRSMSLQRAEVVTQNKNNVKVPVTGKINQNEKPQDNTQDYEECLSCQ
;
A
#
# COMPACT_ATOMS: atom_id res chain seq x y z
N ASP A 1 -34.16 -17.25 -28.89
CA ASP A 1 -32.87 -17.34 -29.59
C ASP A 1 -32.69 -16.05 -30.37
N TYR A 2 -31.91 -15.10 -29.83
CA TYR A 2 -31.73 -13.75 -30.41
C TYR A 2 -30.71 -13.71 -31.55
N GLY A 3 -30.30 -14.85 -32.09
CA GLY A 3 -29.34 -14.93 -33.20
C GLY A 3 -27.91 -14.52 -32.82
N VAL A 4 -27.67 -14.12 -31.59
CA VAL A 4 -26.34 -13.73 -31.08
C VAL A 4 -25.68 -14.95 -30.44
N LYS A 5 -24.59 -15.40 -31.02
CA LYS A 5 -23.76 -16.49 -30.47
C LYS A 5 -22.68 -15.89 -29.56
N GLU A 6 -23.02 -15.59 -28.32
CA GLU A 6 -22.04 -15.19 -27.32
C GLU A 6 -21.57 -16.39 -26.49
N ARG A 7 -20.25 -16.49 -26.33
CA ARG A 7 -19.66 -17.56 -25.51
C ARG A 7 -19.59 -17.19 -24.04
N PHE A 8 -19.47 -15.91 -23.72
CA PHE A 8 -19.32 -15.40 -22.37
C PHE A 8 -20.26 -14.25 -22.11
N SER A 9 -20.89 -14.25 -20.95
CA SER A 9 -21.77 -13.14 -20.49
C SER A 9 -20.97 -11.88 -20.09
N ASN A 10 -19.73 -12.06 -19.63
CA ASN A 10 -18.82 -10.99 -19.22
C ASN A 10 -17.45 -11.20 -19.86
N LYS A 11 -16.84 -10.11 -20.36
CA LYS A 11 -15.59 -10.17 -21.13
C LYS A 11 -14.44 -9.45 -20.46
N THR A 12 -14.69 -8.45 -19.63
CA THR A 12 -13.65 -7.60 -19.05
C THR A 12 -13.88 -7.38 -17.55
N ALA A 13 -12.79 -7.43 -16.80
CA ALA A 13 -12.70 -7.09 -15.39
C ALA A 13 -11.31 -6.52 -15.10
N ILE A 14 -11.18 -5.76 -14.03
CA ILE A 14 -9.87 -5.30 -13.54
C ILE A 14 -9.56 -6.07 -12.26
N ALA A 15 -8.56 -6.96 -12.36
CA ALA A 15 -8.08 -7.79 -11.26
C ALA A 15 -7.06 -7.03 -10.37
N PRO A 16 -6.81 -7.47 -9.12
CA PRO A 16 -5.83 -6.85 -8.24
C PRO A 16 -4.38 -6.97 -8.72
N THR A 17 -4.04 -8.04 -9.41
CA THR A 17 -2.72 -8.32 -10.03
C THR A 17 -1.50 -8.22 -9.10
N ALA A 18 -1.66 -8.46 -7.80
CA ALA A 18 -0.60 -8.28 -6.80
C ALA A 18 0.68 -9.09 -7.13
N SER A 19 0.57 -10.39 -7.35
CA SER A 19 1.72 -11.25 -7.71
C SER A 19 2.20 -11.02 -9.14
N ILE A 20 1.30 -10.72 -10.06
CA ILE A 20 1.61 -10.47 -11.48
C ILE A 20 2.45 -9.21 -11.62
N SER A 21 2.17 -8.16 -10.85
CA SER A 21 2.92 -6.90 -10.89
C SER A 21 4.41 -7.09 -10.56
N ILE A 22 4.72 -8.03 -9.69
CA ILE A 22 6.11 -8.36 -9.30
C ILE A 22 6.82 -9.05 -10.48
N ILE A 23 6.16 -10.02 -11.10
CA ILE A 23 6.70 -10.77 -12.24
C ILE A 23 6.88 -9.84 -13.45
N CYS A 24 5.97 -8.91 -13.67
CA CYS A 24 5.98 -7.97 -14.78
C CYS A 24 6.88 -6.74 -14.57
N GLY A 25 7.83 -6.78 -13.64
CA GLY A 25 8.86 -5.75 -13.51
C GLY A 25 8.62 -4.70 -12.43
N GLY A 26 7.85 -5.00 -11.39
CA GLY A 26 7.69 -4.14 -10.22
C GLY A 26 6.78 -2.93 -10.46
N SER A 27 5.80 -3.06 -11.35
CA SER A 27 4.73 -2.08 -11.52
C SER A 27 3.78 -2.07 -10.33
N SER A 28 3.00 -1.01 -10.17
CA SER A 28 1.93 -0.98 -9.17
C SER A 28 0.92 -2.11 -9.43
N PRO A 29 0.44 -2.80 -8.41
CA PRO A 29 -0.64 -3.78 -8.57
C PRO A 29 -1.94 -3.08 -8.95
N GLY A 30 -2.69 -3.68 -9.89
CA GLY A 30 -3.99 -3.17 -10.32
C GLY A 30 -3.92 -1.82 -11.02
N VAL A 31 -4.84 -0.94 -10.67
CA VAL A 31 -5.01 0.42 -11.25
C VAL A 31 -4.69 1.53 -10.25
N GLU A 32 -4.23 1.17 -9.07
CA GLU A 32 -3.91 2.14 -8.01
C GLU A 32 -2.48 2.65 -8.12
N PRO A 33 -2.21 3.83 -7.53
CA PRO A 33 -0.84 4.27 -7.27
C PRO A 33 -0.10 3.32 -6.32
N ILE A 34 1.22 3.30 -6.40
CA ILE A 34 2.05 2.49 -5.51
C ILE A 34 1.85 2.91 -4.04
N ALA A 35 1.63 1.94 -3.16
CA ALA A 35 1.39 2.22 -1.75
C ALA A 35 2.63 2.75 -1.00
N THR A 36 3.82 2.33 -1.43
CA THR A 36 5.11 2.73 -0.85
C THR A 36 6.23 2.56 -1.87
N ASN A 37 7.25 3.43 -1.85
CA ASN A 37 8.40 3.34 -2.74
C ASN A 37 9.48 2.34 -2.25
N SER A 38 9.37 1.85 -1.02
CA SER A 38 10.27 0.84 -0.46
C SER A 38 9.52 -0.03 0.56
N PHE A 39 9.58 -1.34 0.41
CA PHE A 39 8.92 -2.27 1.33
C PHE A 39 9.66 -3.62 1.39
N ASN A 40 9.46 -4.32 2.49
CA ASN A 40 9.96 -5.68 2.66
C ASN A 40 8.88 -6.68 2.24
N GLN A 41 9.17 -7.44 1.21
CA GLN A 41 8.31 -8.52 0.77
C GLN A 41 8.74 -9.83 1.42
N LYS A 42 7.82 -10.44 2.16
CA LYS A 42 8.00 -11.77 2.72
C LYS A 42 7.50 -12.81 1.72
N THR A 43 8.34 -13.79 1.43
CA THR A 43 8.02 -14.97 0.62
C THR A 43 8.39 -16.22 1.39
N LEU A 44 7.99 -17.39 0.88
CA LEU A 44 8.43 -18.69 1.44
C LEU A 44 9.95 -18.85 1.43
N SER A 45 10.65 -18.18 0.52
CA SER A 45 12.10 -18.24 0.37
C SER A 45 12.86 -17.19 1.20
N GLY A 46 12.15 -16.30 1.90
CA GLY A 46 12.77 -15.25 2.72
C GLY A 46 12.13 -13.88 2.55
N SER A 47 12.77 -12.87 3.12
CA SER A 47 12.36 -11.47 3.02
C SER A 47 13.25 -10.72 2.03
N PHE A 48 12.63 -10.04 1.08
CA PHE A 48 13.32 -9.25 0.05
C PHE A 48 12.91 -7.78 0.19
N ASN A 49 13.91 -6.90 0.15
CA ASN A 49 13.67 -5.46 0.10
C ASN A 49 13.37 -5.05 -1.34
N VAL A 50 12.13 -4.66 -1.59
CA VAL A 50 11.67 -4.20 -2.91
C VAL A 50 11.71 -2.67 -2.92
N ARG A 51 12.34 -2.11 -3.95
CA ARG A 51 12.51 -0.67 -4.17
C ARG A 51 11.91 -0.28 -5.50
N ASN A 52 11.27 0.88 -5.53
CA ASN A 52 10.73 1.42 -6.78
C ASN A 52 11.86 1.60 -7.81
N PRO A 53 11.84 0.87 -8.93
CA PRO A 53 12.95 0.89 -9.89
C PRO A 53 13.11 2.24 -10.60
N GLN A 54 12.03 2.98 -10.81
CA GLN A 54 12.06 4.30 -11.43
C GLN A 54 12.68 5.33 -10.47
N LEU A 55 12.29 5.30 -9.21
CA LEU A 55 12.91 6.14 -8.17
C LEU A 55 14.40 5.84 -8.04
N ARG A 56 14.78 4.56 -8.06
CA ARG A 56 16.19 4.14 -8.01
C ARG A 56 17.01 4.75 -9.15
N GLN A 57 16.46 4.79 -10.37
CA GLN A 57 17.14 5.42 -11.51
C GLN A 57 17.35 6.93 -11.29
N VAL A 58 16.38 7.62 -10.71
CA VAL A 58 16.50 9.06 -10.41
C VAL A 58 17.55 9.28 -9.32
N LEU A 59 17.52 8.49 -8.25
CA LEU A 59 18.51 8.56 -7.17
C LEU A 59 19.92 8.26 -7.68
N ALA A 60 20.09 7.27 -8.55
CA ALA A 60 21.38 6.93 -9.15
C ALA A 60 21.94 8.09 -10.01
N LYS A 61 21.10 8.72 -10.85
CA LYS A 61 21.50 9.90 -11.63
C LYS A 61 21.98 11.06 -10.77
N LYS A 62 21.42 11.21 -9.57
CA LYS A 62 21.81 12.23 -8.59
C LYS A 62 22.95 11.79 -7.67
N GLY A 63 23.48 10.56 -7.81
CA GLY A 63 24.50 10.00 -6.92
C GLY A 63 23.99 9.75 -5.49
N LYS A 64 22.68 9.55 -5.32
CA LYS A 64 21.99 9.38 -4.03
C LYS A 64 21.37 7.98 -3.83
N ASP A 65 21.68 7.00 -4.68
CA ASP A 65 21.25 5.60 -4.52
C ASP A 65 22.07 4.91 -3.43
N THR A 66 21.85 5.29 -2.17
CA THR A 66 22.56 4.79 -0.99
C THR A 66 21.60 4.11 -0.01
N GLU A 67 22.11 3.19 0.81
CA GLU A 67 21.31 2.51 1.83
C GLU A 67 20.69 3.48 2.84
N ASP A 68 21.40 4.55 3.20
CA ASP A 68 20.90 5.56 4.14
C ASP A 68 19.66 6.28 3.58
N VAL A 69 19.66 6.62 2.30
CA VAL A 69 18.50 7.25 1.64
C VAL A 69 17.33 6.27 1.59
N TRP A 70 17.55 5.01 1.25
CA TRP A 70 16.49 3.99 1.24
C TRP A 70 15.96 3.69 2.63
N SER A 71 16.81 3.66 3.64
CA SER A 71 16.40 3.53 5.06
C SER A 71 15.52 4.71 5.49
N SER A 72 15.89 5.92 5.11
CA SER A 72 15.10 7.14 5.35
C SER A 72 13.73 7.06 4.69
N ILE A 73 13.65 6.66 3.42
CA ILE A 73 12.38 6.46 2.69
C ILE A 73 11.51 5.42 3.40
N THR A 74 12.09 4.29 3.81
CA THR A 74 11.36 3.22 4.51
C THR A 74 10.82 3.70 5.86
N THR A 75 11.60 4.46 6.61
CA THR A 75 11.18 5.06 7.89
C THR A 75 10.01 6.04 7.72
N GLN A 76 9.96 6.74 6.58
CA GLN A 76 8.87 7.65 6.24
C GLN A 76 7.73 6.96 5.44
N ASN A 77 7.51 5.66 5.68
CA ASN A 77 6.47 4.86 5.04
C ASN A 77 6.51 4.87 3.50
N GLY A 78 7.70 4.98 2.94
CA GLY A 78 7.92 5.03 1.49
C GLY A 78 7.75 6.39 0.85
N SER A 79 7.50 7.45 1.62
CA SER A 79 7.43 8.82 1.14
C SER A 79 8.82 9.35 0.76
N VAL A 80 8.86 10.18 -0.27
CA VAL A 80 10.06 10.90 -0.71
C VAL A 80 9.99 12.41 -0.42
N GLN A 81 8.92 12.88 0.20
CA GLN A 81 8.65 14.31 0.37
C GLN A 81 9.69 15.02 1.25
N HIS A 82 10.37 14.29 2.13
CA HIS A 82 11.42 14.79 3.02
C HIS A 82 12.81 14.93 2.37
N LEU A 83 12.97 14.48 1.12
CA LEU A 83 14.26 14.48 0.43
C LEU A 83 14.49 15.83 -0.26
N ASP A 84 15.36 16.68 0.29
CA ASP A 84 15.60 18.04 -0.19
C ASP A 84 16.29 18.10 -1.57
N PHE A 85 16.98 17.03 -1.96
CA PHE A 85 17.68 16.93 -3.24
C PHE A 85 16.78 16.54 -4.42
N LEU A 86 15.51 16.19 -4.16
CA LEU A 86 14.49 15.99 -5.18
C LEU A 86 13.74 17.30 -5.43
N ASP A 87 13.50 17.63 -6.70
CA ASP A 87 12.67 18.76 -7.04
C ASP A 87 11.17 18.48 -6.84
N GLU A 88 10.34 19.51 -6.87
CA GLU A 88 8.90 19.38 -6.60
C GLU A 88 8.17 18.52 -7.66
N SER A 89 8.68 18.49 -8.89
CA SER A 89 8.16 17.63 -9.95
C SER A 89 8.45 16.16 -9.64
N GLU A 90 9.69 15.83 -9.28
CA GLU A 90 10.09 14.48 -8.89
C GLU A 90 9.33 14.02 -7.64
N LYS A 91 9.21 14.86 -6.61
CA LYS A 91 8.41 14.57 -5.42
C LYS A 91 6.95 14.30 -5.76
N SER A 92 6.39 15.05 -6.71
CA SER A 92 5.01 14.86 -7.16
C SER A 92 4.82 13.52 -7.89
N ILE A 93 5.78 13.09 -8.71
CA ILE A 93 5.75 11.82 -9.46
C ILE A 93 5.80 10.62 -8.50
N PHE A 94 6.62 10.68 -7.45
CA PHE A 94 6.85 9.57 -6.52
C PHE A 94 5.98 9.63 -5.27
N LYS A 95 4.86 10.35 -5.29
CA LYS A 95 3.86 10.29 -4.22
C LYS A 95 3.34 8.87 -4.03
N THR A 96 3.23 8.47 -2.78
CA THR A 96 2.58 7.22 -2.41
C THR A 96 1.05 7.31 -2.54
N ALA A 97 0.37 6.18 -2.59
CA ALA A 97 -1.09 6.15 -2.64
C ALA A 97 -1.75 6.89 -1.47
N PHE A 98 -1.11 6.90 -0.30
CA PHE A 98 -1.59 7.62 0.89
C PHE A 98 -1.42 9.15 0.82
N GLU A 99 -0.57 9.64 -0.08
CA GLU A 99 -0.31 11.07 -0.30
C GLU A 99 -1.15 11.64 -1.45
N ILE A 100 -1.77 10.78 -2.25
CA ILE A 100 -2.63 11.15 -3.36
C ILE A 100 -4.07 11.28 -2.88
N ASP A 101 -4.76 12.34 -3.30
CA ASP A 101 -6.18 12.50 -3.04
C ASP A 101 -6.98 11.38 -3.72
N GLN A 102 -7.68 10.59 -2.94
CA GLN A 102 -8.40 9.42 -3.42
C GLN A 102 -9.60 9.78 -4.31
N ARG A 103 -10.01 11.03 -4.33
CA ARG A 103 -11.05 11.51 -5.29
C ARG A 103 -10.58 11.35 -6.72
N TYR A 104 -9.30 11.57 -7.03
CA TYR A 104 -8.75 11.32 -8.37
C TYR A 104 -8.79 9.84 -8.75
N VAL A 105 -8.52 8.96 -7.80
CA VAL A 105 -8.58 7.50 -8.01
C VAL A 105 -10.00 7.07 -8.34
N ILE A 106 -10.99 7.60 -7.61
CA ILE A 106 -12.43 7.38 -7.86
C ILE A 106 -12.84 7.96 -9.22
N GLU A 107 -12.34 9.14 -9.57
CA GLU A 107 -12.67 9.79 -10.84
C GLU A 107 -12.23 8.93 -12.03
N LEU A 108 -10.98 8.54 -12.06
CA LEU A 108 -10.43 7.67 -13.10
C LEU A 108 -11.11 6.30 -13.15
N ALA A 109 -11.51 5.75 -12.01
CA ALA A 109 -12.26 4.50 -11.95
C ALA A 109 -13.68 4.67 -12.51
N GLY A 110 -14.34 5.80 -12.25
CA GLY A 110 -15.62 6.16 -12.82
C GLY A 110 -15.58 6.22 -14.34
N ASP A 111 -14.56 6.88 -14.89
CA ASP A 111 -14.38 7.00 -16.35
C ASP A 111 -14.21 5.63 -17.03
N ARG A 112 -13.50 4.70 -16.38
CA ARG A 112 -13.32 3.33 -16.89
C ARG A 112 -14.56 2.46 -16.76
N THR A 113 -15.45 2.74 -15.83
CA THR A 113 -16.59 1.87 -15.48
C THR A 113 -17.47 1.52 -16.67
N SER A 114 -17.68 2.45 -17.60
CA SER A 114 -18.48 2.23 -18.81
C SER A 114 -17.87 1.23 -19.79
N TYR A 115 -16.56 0.98 -19.69
CA TYR A 115 -15.80 0.11 -20.59
C TYR A 115 -15.45 -1.26 -19.98
N VAL A 116 -15.85 -1.49 -18.75
CA VAL A 116 -15.55 -2.73 -18.01
C VAL A 116 -16.85 -3.44 -17.64
N CYS A 117 -17.05 -4.66 -18.16
CA CYS A 117 -18.28 -5.43 -17.95
C CYS A 117 -18.52 -5.74 -16.47
N GLN A 118 -17.46 -6.11 -15.75
CA GLN A 118 -17.51 -6.45 -14.35
C GLN A 118 -16.98 -5.31 -13.46
N ALA A 119 -16.74 -5.59 -12.19
CA ALA A 119 -16.17 -4.65 -11.23
C ALA A 119 -14.67 -4.41 -11.48
N GLN A 120 -14.17 -3.36 -10.89
CA GLN A 120 -12.75 -3.04 -10.79
C GLN A 120 -12.31 -3.32 -9.36
N SER A 121 -11.21 -4.07 -9.20
CA SER A 121 -10.58 -4.27 -7.89
C SER A 121 -9.82 -3.00 -7.52
N LEU A 122 -10.53 -2.05 -6.91
CA LEU A 122 -10.04 -0.72 -6.58
C LEU A 122 -9.90 -0.58 -5.06
N ASN A 123 -8.66 -0.48 -4.58
CA ASN A 123 -8.39 -0.17 -3.19
C ASN A 123 -8.42 1.35 -2.95
N ILE A 124 -8.85 1.74 -1.78
CA ILE A 124 -8.84 3.13 -1.32
C ILE A 124 -7.85 3.25 -0.16
N PHE A 125 -6.97 4.24 -0.23
CA PHE A 125 -5.90 4.48 0.73
C PHE A 125 -6.19 5.72 1.54
N LEU A 126 -6.44 5.57 2.83
CA LEU A 126 -6.84 6.65 3.70
C LEU A 126 -5.91 6.77 4.91
N LYS A 127 -5.72 8.00 5.37
CA LYS A 127 -5.04 8.25 6.64
C LYS A 127 -5.92 7.78 7.80
N PRO A 128 -5.34 7.32 8.91
CA PRO A 128 -6.12 6.79 10.04
C PRO A 128 -7.00 7.84 10.72
N ASP A 129 -6.67 9.11 10.60
CA ASP A 129 -7.35 10.27 11.16
C ASP A 129 -8.35 10.94 10.22
N ILE A 130 -8.67 10.29 9.09
CA ILE A 130 -9.62 10.86 8.12
C ILE A 130 -10.97 11.18 8.77
N HIS A 131 -11.53 12.34 8.45
CA HIS A 131 -12.84 12.73 8.94
C HIS A 131 -13.94 11.87 8.30
N LYS A 132 -14.95 11.45 9.09
CA LYS A 132 -16.04 10.58 8.63
C LYS A 132 -16.79 11.13 7.42
N ARG A 133 -16.91 12.46 7.31
CA ARG A 133 -17.54 13.11 6.15
C ARG A 133 -16.74 12.90 4.87
N ASP A 134 -15.41 12.93 4.93
CA ASP A 134 -14.57 12.74 3.75
C ASP A 134 -14.58 11.28 3.31
N LEU A 135 -14.57 10.35 4.26
CA LEU A 135 -14.79 8.92 3.99
C LEU A 135 -16.15 8.71 3.29
N HIS A 136 -17.23 9.31 3.81
CA HIS A 136 -18.55 9.25 3.20
C HIS A 136 -18.53 9.83 1.78
N ASN A 137 -17.92 11.00 1.58
CA ASN A 137 -17.84 11.67 0.29
C ASN A 137 -17.15 10.84 -0.78
N ILE A 138 -16.06 10.12 -0.42
CA ILE A 138 -15.36 9.21 -1.32
C ILE A 138 -16.30 8.08 -1.79
N HIS A 139 -16.96 7.41 -0.84
CA HIS A 139 -17.87 6.31 -1.17
C HIS A 139 -19.11 6.81 -1.96
N PHE A 140 -19.67 7.93 -1.57
CA PHE A 140 -20.81 8.52 -2.27
C PHE A 140 -20.45 8.96 -3.70
N SER A 141 -19.26 9.52 -3.91
CA SER A 141 -18.74 9.85 -5.23
C SER A 141 -18.56 8.62 -6.11
N ALA A 142 -18.03 7.52 -5.53
CA ALA A 142 -17.89 6.26 -6.23
C ALA A 142 -19.25 5.70 -6.70
N TRP A 143 -20.25 5.72 -5.82
CA TRP A 143 -21.61 5.33 -6.15
C TRP A 143 -22.22 6.22 -7.23
N LYS A 144 -22.08 7.54 -7.12
CA LYS A 144 -22.59 8.51 -8.12
C LYS A 144 -22.01 8.32 -9.50
N LYS A 145 -20.73 7.91 -9.58
CA LYS A 145 -20.04 7.62 -10.85
C LYS A 145 -20.34 6.22 -11.40
N GLY A 146 -21.23 5.46 -10.76
CA GLY A 146 -21.64 4.13 -11.21
C GLY A 146 -20.58 3.04 -11.01
N ILE A 147 -19.60 3.27 -10.15
CA ILE A 147 -18.61 2.25 -9.79
C ILE A 147 -19.34 1.11 -9.08
N LYS A 148 -19.22 -0.11 -9.61
CA LYS A 148 -20.00 -1.27 -9.17
C LYS A 148 -19.61 -1.78 -7.78
N SER A 149 -18.31 -1.70 -7.44
CA SER A 149 -17.80 -2.03 -6.10
C SER A 149 -16.43 -1.37 -5.89
N LEU A 150 -16.11 -1.10 -4.63
CA LEU A 150 -14.75 -0.88 -4.14
C LEU A 150 -14.23 -2.19 -3.55
N TYR A 151 -12.89 -2.33 -3.43
CA TYR A 151 -12.28 -3.54 -2.90
C TYR A 151 -11.89 -3.35 -1.44
N TYR A 152 -10.62 -3.12 -1.13
CA TYR A 152 -10.19 -2.87 0.25
C TYR A 152 -10.13 -1.38 0.57
N LEU A 153 -10.51 -1.05 1.82
CA LEU A 153 -10.13 0.20 2.45
C LEU A 153 -8.82 -0.05 3.20
N ARG A 154 -7.72 0.54 2.73
CA ARG A 154 -6.42 0.41 3.37
C ARG A 154 -6.15 1.66 4.21
N SER A 155 -5.82 1.45 5.47
CA SER A 155 -5.43 2.52 6.40
C SER A 155 -4.13 2.14 7.10
N MET A 156 -3.29 3.12 7.39
CA MET A 156 -2.12 2.89 8.23
C MET A 156 -2.58 2.70 9.68
N SER A 157 -1.99 1.73 10.38
CA SER A 157 -2.23 1.58 11.81
C SER A 157 -1.60 2.74 12.58
N LEU A 158 -2.34 3.32 13.51
CA LEU A 158 -1.81 4.33 14.46
C LEU A 158 -0.64 3.79 15.29
N GLN A 159 -0.61 2.47 15.54
CA GLN A 159 0.44 1.81 16.31
C GLN A 159 1.78 1.67 15.57
N ARG A 160 1.84 1.89 14.25
CA ARG A 160 3.12 1.93 13.52
C ARG A 160 3.89 3.25 13.69
N ALA A 161 3.34 4.24 14.35
CA ALA A 161 4.04 5.47 14.69
C ALA A 161 5.13 5.28 15.76
N GLU A 162 5.12 4.18 16.51
CA GLU A 162 6.25 3.75 17.34
C GLU A 162 7.24 2.95 16.49
N VAL A 163 7.84 3.60 15.53
CA VAL A 163 9.06 3.09 14.90
C VAL A 163 10.10 3.02 16.01
N VAL A 164 10.48 1.79 16.31
CA VAL A 164 11.66 1.49 17.12
C VAL A 164 12.82 2.31 16.56
N THR A 165 13.06 3.46 17.15
CA THR A 165 14.32 4.16 17.02
C THR A 165 15.34 3.22 17.66
N GLN A 166 15.99 2.39 16.87
CA GLN A 166 17.18 1.68 17.30
C GLN A 166 18.26 2.74 17.54
N ASN A 167 18.19 3.36 18.71
CA ASN A 167 19.29 4.08 19.27
C ASN A 167 20.42 3.05 19.45
N LYS A 168 21.42 3.10 18.58
CA LYS A 168 22.73 2.50 18.78
C LYS A 168 23.44 3.24 19.91
N ASN A 169 22.93 3.16 21.11
CA ASN A 169 23.69 3.51 22.29
C ASN A 169 23.46 2.42 23.33
N ASN A 170 24.54 1.68 23.58
CA ASN A 170 24.69 0.68 24.62
C ASN A 170 24.20 1.24 25.98
N VAL A 171 23.02 0.84 26.42
CA VAL A 171 22.65 0.90 27.82
C VAL A 171 22.54 -0.52 28.32
N LYS A 172 23.54 -0.96 29.05
CA LYS A 172 23.50 -2.17 29.87
C LYS A 172 22.45 -1.94 30.95
N VAL A 173 21.31 -2.63 30.86
CA VAL A 173 20.32 -2.68 31.95
C VAL A 173 20.72 -3.81 32.89
N PRO A 174 20.90 -3.59 34.19
CA PRO A 174 21.17 -4.67 35.14
C PRO A 174 19.92 -5.53 35.34
N VAL A 175 20.05 -6.82 35.13
CA VAL A 175 19.01 -7.80 35.42
C VAL A 175 19.03 -8.07 36.93
N THR A 176 18.08 -7.50 37.66
CA THR A 176 17.71 -7.96 39.01
C THR A 176 16.19 -7.80 39.20
N GLY A 177 15.50 -8.93 39.13
CA GLY A 177 14.07 -9.03 39.45
C GLY A 177 13.60 -10.47 39.31
N LYS A 178 13.41 -11.17 40.45
CA LYS A 178 12.91 -12.54 40.51
C LYS A 178 11.51 -12.64 39.89
N ILE A 179 11.36 -13.50 38.91
CA ILE A 179 10.07 -13.85 38.28
C ILE A 179 9.34 -14.83 39.20
N ASN A 180 8.20 -14.48 39.73
CA ASN A 180 7.27 -15.40 40.35
C ASN A 180 6.57 -16.22 39.25
N GLN A 181 6.87 -17.52 39.23
CA GLN A 181 6.17 -18.50 38.40
C GLN A 181 4.86 -18.89 39.08
N ASN A 182 3.74 -18.27 38.71
CA ASN A 182 2.40 -18.83 38.92
C ASN A 182 1.29 -17.85 38.45
N GLU A 183 1.28 -17.51 37.17
CA GLU A 183 0.07 -17.06 36.50
C GLU A 183 0.09 -17.56 35.05
N LYS A 184 -0.85 -18.42 34.68
CA LYS A 184 -1.06 -18.83 33.30
C LYS A 184 -1.67 -17.66 32.54
N PRO A 185 -1.10 -17.22 31.41
CA PRO A 185 -1.76 -16.25 30.54
C PRO A 185 -3.02 -16.90 29.92
N GLN A 186 -4.16 -16.25 30.06
CA GLN A 186 -5.32 -16.53 29.21
C GLN A 186 -5.01 -16.06 27.80
N ASP A 187 -4.88 -17.04 26.91
CA ASP A 187 -4.67 -16.83 25.48
C ASP A 187 -6.00 -16.38 24.84
N ASN A 188 -6.11 -15.09 24.54
CA ASN A 188 -7.19 -14.48 23.79
C ASN A 188 -6.69 -13.92 22.45
N THR A 189 -5.78 -14.62 21.79
CA THR A 189 -5.43 -14.35 20.40
C THR A 189 -6.39 -15.14 19.51
N GLN A 190 -7.44 -14.48 19.03
CA GLN A 190 -8.09 -14.90 17.78
C GLN A 190 -7.10 -14.63 16.66
N ASP A 191 -6.38 -15.67 16.23
CA ASP A 191 -5.59 -15.66 15.01
C ASP A 191 -6.54 -15.48 13.82
N TYR A 192 -6.64 -14.26 13.31
CA TYR A 192 -7.16 -14.05 11.98
C TYR A 192 -6.07 -14.48 10.99
N GLU A 193 -6.30 -15.60 10.32
CA GLU A 193 -5.48 -16.01 9.19
C GLU A 193 -5.53 -14.92 8.11
N GLU A 194 -4.46 -14.15 7.99
CA GLU A 194 -4.29 -13.20 6.88
C GLU A 194 -4.20 -13.99 5.58
N CYS A 195 -5.11 -13.73 4.67
CA CYS A 195 -5.09 -14.33 3.34
C CYS A 195 -3.84 -13.87 2.57
N LEU A 196 -2.79 -14.69 2.56
CA LEU A 196 -1.52 -14.42 1.90
C LEU A 196 -1.61 -14.28 0.38
N SER A 197 -2.74 -14.67 -0.24
CA SER A 197 -2.93 -14.57 -1.69
C SER A 197 -3.41 -13.19 -2.16
N CYS A 198 -3.74 -12.29 -1.24
CA CYS A 198 -4.26 -10.94 -1.54
C CYS A 198 -3.31 -9.80 -1.15
N GLN A 199 -2.07 -10.11 -0.77
CA GLN A 199 -1.04 -9.11 -0.49
C GLN A 199 -0.25 -8.74 -1.75
#